data_a8c5a7bfba221c97b5958463def316fa
#
_entry.id   a8c5a7bfba221c97b5958463def316fa
#
_cell.length_a   1.000
_cell.length_b   1.000
_cell.length_c   1.000
_cell.angle_alpha   90.00
_cell.angle_beta   90.00
_cell.angle_gamma   90.00
#
_symmetry.space_group_name_H-M   'P 1'
#
loop_
_entity.id
_entity.type
_entity.pdbx_description
1 polymer ?
#
loop_
_entity_poly.entity_id
_entity_poly.type
_entity_poly.pdbx_seq_one_letter_code
_entity_poly.pdbx_strand_id
1 'polypeptide(L)'
;TLKLLADTSLDNILAQAAALGSRALVIDSIQTMAAADVPSAAGSVSQLRECVSRIVKFAKQHEVATFLIGHVTKEGAIAGPRVVEHMVDTVLYFESDPASRYTIVRAVKNRFGASSEMGVFAMTDTGFREVRNPSAIFLSREDAGAAGSIVTAAWEGSRPLLVEIQALVADGGGNYTRRLAQGIEQNRLALLVAVLQRHGGIQLAGEDVFVNVVGGLRIAETAADLPSVLAIVSSYRDRRSRGELVCFGEIGLAGEVRPVRYGGERLREAAKQGYRAAIVPASNVPKKKVRNIEVMGVRRLDEAIDAAFD
;
A
#
# COMPACT_ATOMS: atom_id res chain seq x y z
N THR A 1 -24.84 -25.62 -7.60
CA THR A 1 -25.40 -25.00 -8.82
C THR A 1 -25.44 -23.50 -8.62
N LEU A 2 -24.97 -22.71 -9.59
CA LEU A 2 -25.10 -21.25 -9.59
C LEU A 2 -26.50 -20.88 -10.12
N LYS A 3 -27.17 -19.96 -9.46
CA LYS A 3 -28.44 -19.34 -9.90
C LYS A 3 -28.20 -17.85 -10.10
N LEU A 4 -28.83 -17.28 -11.12
CA LEU A 4 -28.78 -15.84 -11.42
C LEU A 4 -30.20 -15.27 -11.32
N LEU A 5 -30.32 -14.12 -10.67
CA LEU A 5 -31.56 -13.36 -10.55
C LEU A 5 -31.28 -11.89 -10.96
N ALA A 6 -31.99 -11.40 -11.96
CA ALA A 6 -31.94 -10.01 -12.37
C ALA A 6 -33.11 -9.26 -11.71
N ASP A 7 -32.87 -8.64 -10.56
CA ASP A 7 -33.85 -7.91 -9.78
C ASP A 7 -33.19 -6.79 -8.95
N THR A 8 -33.95 -5.77 -8.61
CA THR A 8 -33.53 -4.67 -7.73
C THR A 8 -34.35 -4.62 -6.44
N SER A 9 -35.47 -5.38 -6.38
CA SER A 9 -36.29 -5.48 -5.17
C SER A 9 -35.61 -6.35 -4.12
N LEU A 10 -35.18 -5.74 -3.03
CA LEU A 10 -34.53 -6.50 -1.94
C LEU A 10 -35.44 -7.58 -1.36
N ASP A 11 -36.69 -7.26 -1.15
CA ASP A 11 -37.64 -8.23 -0.53
C ASP A 11 -37.83 -9.47 -1.40
N ASN A 12 -37.92 -9.31 -2.73
CA ASN A 12 -37.99 -10.41 -3.67
C ASN A 12 -36.72 -11.24 -3.69
N ILE A 13 -35.54 -10.58 -3.73
CA ILE A 13 -34.23 -11.26 -3.70
C ILE A 13 -34.08 -12.12 -2.46
N LEU A 14 -34.37 -11.59 -1.28
CA LEU A 14 -34.28 -12.34 -0.02
C LEU A 14 -35.27 -13.50 0.07
N ALA A 15 -36.49 -13.29 -0.42
CA ALA A 15 -37.49 -14.36 -0.50
C ALA A 15 -37.05 -15.52 -1.42
N GLN A 16 -36.51 -15.21 -2.60
CA GLN A 16 -35.98 -16.21 -3.51
C GLN A 16 -34.73 -16.92 -2.94
N ALA A 17 -33.83 -16.19 -2.29
CA ALA A 17 -32.66 -16.79 -1.65
C ALA A 17 -33.04 -17.76 -0.53
N ALA A 18 -34.08 -17.43 0.28
CA ALA A 18 -34.62 -18.30 1.31
C ALA A 18 -35.28 -19.56 0.69
N ALA A 19 -36.13 -19.39 -0.32
CA ALA A 19 -36.82 -20.49 -0.99
C ALA A 19 -35.85 -21.50 -1.63
N LEU A 20 -34.70 -21.02 -2.14
CA LEU A 20 -33.65 -21.85 -2.72
C LEU A 20 -32.74 -22.52 -1.70
N GLY A 21 -32.87 -22.21 -0.40
CA GLY A 21 -31.92 -22.66 0.62
C GLY A 21 -30.49 -22.29 0.31
N SER A 22 -30.25 -21.06 -0.16
CA SER A 22 -28.95 -20.60 -0.61
C SER A 22 -27.93 -20.64 0.51
N ARG A 23 -26.75 -21.19 0.27
CA ARG A 23 -25.60 -21.17 1.20
C ARG A 23 -24.70 -19.94 1.04
N ALA A 24 -24.74 -19.33 -0.13
CA ALA A 24 -24.05 -18.09 -0.42
C ALA A 24 -24.92 -17.19 -1.30
N LEU A 25 -24.86 -15.89 -1.05
CA LEU A 25 -25.57 -14.84 -1.78
C LEU A 25 -24.56 -13.77 -2.21
N VAL A 26 -24.58 -13.41 -3.50
CA VAL A 26 -23.78 -12.30 -4.03
C VAL A 26 -24.74 -11.26 -4.59
N ILE A 27 -24.60 -10.02 -4.14
CA ILE A 27 -25.39 -8.87 -4.61
C ILE A 27 -24.47 -7.90 -5.35
N ASP A 28 -24.70 -7.72 -6.66
CA ASP A 28 -23.96 -6.83 -7.55
C ASP A 28 -24.95 -5.90 -8.27
N SER A 29 -25.04 -4.64 -7.86
CA SER A 29 -24.35 -3.98 -6.74
C SER A 29 -25.36 -3.55 -5.66
N ILE A 30 -24.85 -3.32 -4.47
CA ILE A 30 -25.69 -2.86 -3.35
C ILE A 30 -26.32 -1.49 -3.60
N GLN A 31 -25.73 -0.66 -4.46
CA GLN A 31 -26.25 0.65 -4.83
C GLN A 31 -27.55 0.59 -5.66
N THR A 32 -27.80 -0.50 -6.35
CA THR A 32 -29.01 -0.67 -7.17
C THR A 32 -30.18 -1.27 -6.41
N MET A 33 -29.95 -1.76 -5.18
CA MET A 33 -30.98 -2.39 -4.36
C MET A 33 -31.95 -1.35 -3.78
N ALA A 34 -33.22 -1.73 -3.72
CA ALA A 34 -34.29 -0.91 -3.15
C ALA A 34 -35.17 -1.73 -2.19
N ALA A 35 -35.44 -1.15 -1.02
CA ALA A 35 -36.46 -1.59 -0.09
C ALA A 35 -37.72 -0.72 -0.34
N ALA A 36 -38.85 -1.34 -0.66
CA ALA A 36 -40.04 -0.65 -1.15
C ALA A 36 -40.68 0.32 -0.14
N ASP A 37 -40.48 0.09 1.15
CA ASP A 37 -41.00 0.92 2.23
C ASP A 37 -40.10 2.13 2.62
N VAL A 38 -38.93 2.27 1.99
CA VAL A 38 -38.05 3.41 2.21
C VAL A 38 -38.25 4.46 1.13
N PRO A 39 -38.77 5.66 1.46
CA PRO A 39 -39.14 6.67 0.46
C PRO A 39 -37.94 7.48 -0.05
N SER A 40 -36.90 6.81 -0.51
CA SER A 40 -35.70 7.45 -1.08
C SER A 40 -35.18 6.63 -2.26
N ALA A 41 -34.45 7.29 -3.17
CA ALA A 41 -33.93 6.63 -4.36
C ALA A 41 -32.90 5.56 -4.04
N ALA A 42 -32.82 4.52 -4.88
CA ALA A 42 -31.77 3.51 -4.83
C ALA A 42 -30.39 4.20 -4.84
N GLY A 43 -29.43 3.66 -4.07
CA GLY A 43 -28.11 4.25 -3.92
C GLY A 43 -28.00 5.42 -2.92
N SER A 44 -29.12 5.94 -2.43
CA SER A 44 -29.10 6.92 -1.32
C SER A 44 -28.62 6.30 -0.02
N VAL A 45 -28.06 7.13 0.88
CA VAL A 45 -27.53 6.64 2.18
C VAL A 45 -28.57 5.90 3.00
N SER A 46 -29.83 6.40 3.02
CA SER A 46 -30.95 5.78 3.73
C SER A 46 -31.34 4.42 3.15
N GLN A 47 -31.44 4.30 1.82
CA GLN A 47 -31.69 3.04 1.14
C GLN A 47 -30.57 2.04 1.40
N LEU A 48 -29.31 2.45 1.22
CA LEU A 48 -28.15 1.58 1.45
C LEU A 48 -28.12 1.03 2.89
N ARG A 49 -28.36 1.89 3.89
CA ARG A 49 -28.39 1.46 5.30
C ARG A 49 -29.47 0.43 5.55
N GLU A 50 -30.68 0.68 5.08
CA GLU A 50 -31.80 -0.22 5.28
C GLU A 50 -31.58 -1.54 4.54
N CYS A 51 -31.18 -1.49 3.25
CA CYS A 51 -30.90 -2.70 2.50
C CYS A 51 -29.83 -3.56 3.16
N VAL A 52 -28.68 -2.96 3.56
CA VAL A 52 -27.63 -3.70 4.23
C VAL A 52 -28.08 -4.24 5.58
N SER A 53 -28.88 -3.48 6.35
CA SER A 53 -29.42 -3.95 7.63
C SER A 53 -30.26 -5.22 7.46
N ARG A 54 -31.17 -5.24 6.46
CA ARG A 54 -32.02 -6.41 6.15
C ARG A 54 -31.20 -7.59 5.65
N ILE A 55 -30.23 -7.34 4.78
CA ILE A 55 -29.33 -8.38 4.26
C ILE A 55 -28.53 -9.02 5.39
N VAL A 56 -27.93 -8.23 6.27
CA VAL A 56 -27.16 -8.73 7.42
C VAL A 56 -28.03 -9.54 8.37
N LYS A 57 -29.26 -9.08 8.63
CA LYS A 57 -30.24 -9.83 9.44
C LYS A 57 -30.59 -11.17 8.78
N PHE A 58 -30.89 -11.15 7.48
CA PHE A 58 -31.19 -12.37 6.70
C PHE A 58 -30.00 -13.34 6.72
N ALA A 59 -28.78 -12.84 6.42
CA ALA A 59 -27.58 -13.66 6.40
C ALA A 59 -27.35 -14.39 7.74
N LYS A 60 -27.53 -13.69 8.85
CA LYS A 60 -27.42 -14.29 10.20
C LYS A 60 -28.55 -15.27 10.55
N GLN A 61 -29.78 -14.96 10.17
CA GLN A 61 -30.94 -15.83 10.44
C GLN A 61 -30.91 -17.13 9.65
N HIS A 62 -30.39 -17.08 8.42
CA HIS A 62 -30.38 -18.24 7.50
C HIS A 62 -28.98 -18.86 7.34
N GLU A 63 -27.97 -18.37 8.08
CA GLU A 63 -26.58 -18.83 8.01
C GLU A 63 -25.99 -18.77 6.57
N VAL A 64 -26.33 -17.71 5.82
CA VAL A 64 -25.93 -17.50 4.43
C VAL A 64 -24.68 -16.62 4.37
N ALA A 65 -23.59 -17.12 3.78
CA ALA A 65 -22.44 -16.30 3.49
C ALA A 65 -22.81 -15.27 2.42
N THR A 66 -22.74 -13.96 2.74
CA THR A 66 -23.23 -12.90 1.87
C THR A 66 -22.11 -11.96 1.45
N PHE A 67 -21.99 -11.74 0.13
CA PHE A 67 -21.04 -10.82 -0.49
C PHE A 67 -21.80 -9.65 -1.09
N LEU A 68 -21.45 -8.43 -0.66
CA LEU A 68 -22.00 -7.20 -1.18
C LEU A 68 -20.95 -6.52 -2.03
N ILE A 69 -21.21 -6.36 -3.33
CA ILE A 69 -20.36 -5.64 -4.24
C ILE A 69 -20.79 -4.17 -4.26
N GLY A 70 -19.85 -3.26 -4.07
CA GLY A 70 -20.09 -1.83 -4.09
C GLY A 70 -18.99 -1.09 -4.84
N HIS A 71 -19.36 0.04 -5.45
CA HIS A 71 -18.43 0.90 -6.17
C HIS A 71 -18.07 2.12 -5.33
N VAL A 72 -16.79 2.47 -5.29
CA VAL A 72 -16.28 3.71 -4.72
C VAL A 72 -15.95 4.67 -5.86
N THR A 73 -16.32 5.96 -5.75
CA THR A 73 -15.89 6.97 -6.72
C THR A 73 -14.44 7.37 -6.48
N LYS A 74 -13.76 7.86 -7.54
CA LYS A 74 -12.35 8.31 -7.50
C LYS A 74 -12.08 9.37 -6.45
N GLU A 75 -13.08 10.12 -6.02
CA GLU A 75 -12.96 11.19 -5.04
C GLU A 75 -13.23 10.75 -3.60
N GLY A 76 -13.56 9.48 -3.36
CA GLY A 76 -13.85 8.96 -2.01
C GLY A 76 -15.05 9.64 -1.32
N ALA A 77 -15.82 10.47 -2.05
CA ALA A 77 -16.77 11.43 -1.53
C ALA A 77 -18.23 10.97 -1.55
N ILE A 78 -18.56 9.79 -2.09
CA ILE A 78 -19.94 9.29 -1.95
C ILE A 78 -20.08 8.63 -0.60
N ALA A 79 -20.94 9.22 0.23
CA ALA A 79 -21.25 8.81 1.61
C ALA A 79 -21.74 7.35 1.76
N GLY A 80 -22.06 6.65 0.66
CA GLY A 80 -22.63 5.32 0.65
C GLY A 80 -21.71 4.20 1.16
N PRO A 81 -20.54 3.93 0.57
CA PRO A 81 -19.71 2.79 0.94
C PRO A 81 -19.23 2.83 2.39
N ARG A 82 -18.75 3.97 2.90
CA ARG A 82 -18.28 4.09 4.28
C ARG A 82 -19.37 3.84 5.34
N VAL A 83 -20.61 4.14 5.02
CA VAL A 83 -21.73 3.89 5.94
C VAL A 83 -21.95 2.39 6.12
N VAL A 84 -21.81 1.59 5.07
CA VAL A 84 -22.02 0.13 5.13
C VAL A 84 -20.84 -0.64 5.71
N GLU A 85 -19.61 -0.09 5.65
CA GLU A 85 -18.41 -0.72 6.22
C GLU A 85 -18.56 -1.09 7.69
N HIS A 86 -19.28 -0.26 8.46
CA HIS A 86 -19.51 -0.52 9.88
C HIS A 86 -20.53 -1.65 10.13
N MET A 87 -21.37 -1.94 9.15
CA MET A 87 -22.47 -2.90 9.27
C MET A 87 -22.08 -4.33 8.91
N VAL A 88 -21.00 -4.51 8.14
CA VAL A 88 -20.50 -5.81 7.67
C VAL A 88 -19.32 -6.30 8.50
N ASP A 89 -19.03 -7.60 8.44
CA ASP A 89 -17.96 -8.21 9.22
C ASP A 89 -16.58 -8.07 8.58
N THR A 90 -16.52 -8.06 7.26
CA THR A 90 -15.27 -7.92 6.49
C THR A 90 -15.47 -6.92 5.37
N VAL A 91 -14.44 -6.10 5.13
CA VAL A 91 -14.38 -5.14 4.02
C VAL A 91 -13.09 -5.36 3.25
N LEU A 92 -13.23 -5.63 1.97
CA LEU A 92 -12.13 -5.81 1.03
C LEU A 92 -12.15 -4.68 -0.01
N TYR A 93 -11.02 -3.99 -0.19
CA TYR A 93 -10.84 -3.02 -1.26
C TYR A 93 -10.06 -3.66 -2.40
N PHE A 94 -10.52 -3.41 -3.61
CA PHE A 94 -9.84 -3.75 -4.85
C PHE A 94 -9.17 -2.47 -5.35
N GLU A 95 -7.85 -2.43 -5.26
CA GLU A 95 -7.01 -1.31 -5.69
C GLU A 95 -6.34 -1.73 -7.00
N SER A 96 -6.67 -1.07 -8.10
CA SER A 96 -6.03 -1.31 -9.40
C SER A 96 -5.66 0.01 -10.05
N ASP A 97 -4.43 0.10 -10.54
CA ASP A 97 -4.01 1.17 -11.43
C ASP A 97 -4.35 0.75 -12.87
N PRO A 98 -5.05 1.59 -13.66
CA PRO A 98 -5.33 1.29 -15.07
C PRO A 98 -4.08 0.99 -15.92
N ALA A 99 -2.92 1.52 -15.54
CA ALA A 99 -1.64 1.24 -16.19
C ALA A 99 -0.98 -0.06 -15.71
N SER A 100 -1.48 -0.70 -14.64
CA SER A 100 -0.94 -1.91 -14.05
C SER A 100 -1.80 -3.12 -14.39
N ARG A 101 -1.15 -4.24 -14.74
CA ARG A 101 -1.83 -5.56 -14.88
C ARG A 101 -2.14 -6.23 -13.53
N TYR A 102 -1.76 -5.58 -12.44
CA TYR A 102 -1.93 -6.14 -11.10
C TYR A 102 -3.06 -5.44 -10.36
N THR A 103 -3.80 -6.23 -9.59
CA THR A 103 -4.83 -5.76 -8.67
C THR A 103 -4.44 -6.17 -7.26
N ILE A 104 -4.47 -5.20 -6.35
CA ILE A 104 -4.25 -5.43 -4.93
C ILE A 104 -5.62 -5.56 -4.26
N VAL A 105 -5.82 -6.65 -3.53
CA VAL A 105 -7.00 -6.85 -2.68
C VAL A 105 -6.57 -6.65 -1.23
N ARG A 106 -7.10 -5.62 -0.59
CA ARG A 106 -6.72 -5.22 0.77
C ARG A 106 -7.89 -5.41 1.75
N ALA A 107 -7.66 -6.11 2.84
CA ALA A 107 -8.61 -6.21 3.93
C ALA A 107 -8.53 -4.96 4.83
N VAL A 108 -9.51 -4.06 4.71
CA VAL A 108 -9.59 -2.82 5.52
C VAL A 108 -10.25 -3.09 6.87
N LYS A 109 -11.17 -4.05 6.90
CA LYS A 109 -11.82 -4.53 8.11
C LYS A 109 -11.96 -6.04 8.07
N ASN A 110 -11.67 -6.71 9.18
CA ASN A 110 -11.87 -8.13 9.33
C ASN A 110 -12.13 -8.47 10.80
N ARG A 111 -13.35 -8.88 11.14
CA ARG A 111 -13.72 -9.26 12.51
C ARG A 111 -13.19 -10.63 12.92
N PHE A 112 -12.88 -11.49 11.96
CA PHE A 112 -12.50 -12.89 12.18
C PHE A 112 -11.03 -13.18 11.95
N GLY A 113 -10.22 -12.14 11.69
CA GLY A 113 -8.80 -12.29 11.44
C GLY A 113 -8.06 -10.94 11.41
N ALA A 114 -6.83 -10.96 10.94
CA ALA A 114 -6.04 -9.75 10.83
C ALA A 114 -6.66 -8.76 9.83
N SER A 115 -6.69 -7.49 10.19
CA SER A 115 -6.96 -6.39 9.27
C SER A 115 -5.67 -5.97 8.57
N SER A 116 -5.80 -5.31 7.42
CA SER A 116 -4.68 -4.87 6.59
C SER A 116 -3.90 -5.99 5.87
N GLU A 117 -4.45 -7.21 5.83
CA GLU A 117 -3.93 -8.26 4.93
C GLU A 117 -4.06 -7.82 3.47
N MET A 118 -3.07 -8.21 2.67
CA MET A 118 -3.00 -7.85 1.26
C MET A 118 -2.73 -9.07 0.39
N GLY A 119 -3.54 -9.24 -0.64
CA GLY A 119 -3.31 -10.17 -1.75
C GLY A 119 -2.99 -9.42 -3.03
N VAL A 120 -2.02 -9.88 -3.80
CA VAL A 120 -1.72 -9.32 -5.12
C VAL A 120 -2.09 -10.33 -6.19
N PHE A 121 -2.84 -9.87 -7.18
CA PHE A 121 -3.36 -10.70 -8.27
C PHE A 121 -2.99 -10.09 -9.61
N ALA A 122 -2.66 -10.93 -10.58
CA ALA A 122 -2.52 -10.54 -11.97
C ALA A 122 -3.80 -10.88 -12.73
N MET A 123 -4.30 -9.96 -13.55
CA MET A 123 -5.36 -10.25 -14.50
C MET A 123 -4.78 -11.02 -15.68
N THR A 124 -5.36 -12.17 -15.98
CA THR A 124 -4.99 -13.03 -17.12
C THR A 124 -6.22 -13.32 -17.98
N ASP A 125 -6.03 -13.91 -19.15
CA ASP A 125 -7.13 -14.30 -20.04
C ASP A 125 -8.10 -15.29 -19.38
N THR A 126 -7.65 -16.00 -18.35
CA THR A 126 -8.46 -16.95 -17.57
C THR A 126 -8.96 -16.39 -16.24
N GLY A 127 -8.77 -15.10 -15.97
CA GLY A 127 -9.19 -14.41 -14.75
C GLY A 127 -8.03 -14.05 -13.81
N PHE A 128 -8.33 -13.81 -12.55
CA PHE A 128 -7.34 -13.45 -11.54
C PHE A 128 -6.44 -14.63 -11.16
N ARG A 129 -5.12 -14.39 -11.18
CA ARG A 129 -4.11 -15.33 -10.71
C ARG A 129 -3.32 -14.71 -9.56
N GLU A 130 -3.22 -15.43 -8.44
CA GLU A 130 -2.44 -15.00 -7.29
C GLU A 130 -0.95 -14.85 -7.65
N VAL A 131 -0.36 -13.74 -7.21
CA VAL A 131 1.07 -13.49 -7.28
C VAL A 131 1.72 -13.89 -5.96
N ARG A 132 2.37 -15.05 -5.95
CA ARG A 132 2.99 -15.62 -4.72
C ARG A 132 4.16 -14.82 -4.19
N ASN A 133 4.91 -14.13 -5.04
CA ASN A 133 6.00 -13.24 -4.65
C ASN A 133 5.74 -11.81 -5.14
N PRO A 134 4.96 -11.01 -4.37
CA PRO A 134 4.66 -9.63 -4.75
C PRO A 134 5.90 -8.74 -4.86
N SER A 135 6.94 -8.98 -4.03
CA SER A 135 8.18 -8.21 -4.10
C SER A 135 8.82 -8.24 -5.50
N ALA A 136 8.66 -9.33 -6.24
CA ALA A 136 9.18 -9.43 -7.60
C ALA A 136 8.52 -8.46 -8.61
N ILE A 137 7.34 -7.92 -8.27
CA ILE A 137 6.61 -6.95 -9.10
C ILE A 137 7.13 -5.53 -8.87
N PHE A 138 7.49 -5.23 -7.61
CA PHE A 138 7.86 -3.91 -7.14
C PHE A 138 9.37 -3.66 -7.18
N LEU A 139 10.12 -4.57 -7.82
CA LEU A 139 11.56 -4.50 -7.99
C LEU A 139 11.91 -4.54 -9.49
N SER A 140 12.59 -3.52 -9.97
CA SER A 140 13.11 -3.47 -11.34
C SER A 140 14.38 -4.32 -11.41
N ARG A 141 14.25 -5.61 -11.79
CA ARG A 141 15.40 -6.53 -11.85
C ARG A 141 16.37 -6.27 -13.01
N GLU A 142 15.90 -5.63 -14.07
CA GLU A 142 16.69 -5.38 -15.29
C GLU A 142 17.62 -4.19 -15.13
N ASP A 143 17.27 -3.21 -14.29
CA ASP A 143 18.06 -2.00 -14.01
C ASP A 143 18.61 -1.98 -12.57
N ALA A 144 18.94 -3.14 -12.01
CA ALA A 144 19.46 -3.24 -10.65
C ALA A 144 20.70 -2.34 -10.47
N GLY A 145 20.51 -1.18 -9.82
CA GLY A 145 21.56 -0.23 -9.51
C GLY A 145 21.62 1.00 -10.41
N ALA A 146 20.54 1.46 -11.01
CA ALA A 146 20.48 2.80 -11.59
C ALA A 146 20.66 3.87 -10.50
N ALA A 147 21.28 4.99 -10.84
CA ALA A 147 21.32 6.15 -9.94
C ALA A 147 19.88 6.61 -9.65
N GLY A 148 19.62 7.02 -8.40
CA GLY A 148 18.28 7.43 -7.98
C GLY A 148 17.37 6.29 -7.54
N SER A 149 17.82 5.04 -7.49
CA SER A 149 17.00 3.89 -7.07
C SER A 149 17.52 3.25 -5.78
N ILE A 150 16.64 3.06 -4.82
CA ILE A 150 16.93 2.39 -3.52
C ILE A 150 15.77 1.46 -3.18
N VAL A 151 16.10 0.25 -2.72
CA VAL A 151 15.10 -0.71 -2.25
C VAL A 151 14.87 -0.58 -0.77
N THR A 152 13.60 -0.61 -0.38
CA THR A 152 13.15 -0.66 1.01
C THR A 152 12.34 -1.92 1.30
N ALA A 153 12.30 -2.31 2.57
CA ALA A 153 11.37 -3.31 3.07
C ALA A 153 10.22 -2.58 3.79
N ALA A 154 9.15 -2.26 3.07
CA ALA A 154 7.93 -1.65 3.61
C ALA A 154 7.09 -2.69 4.34
N TRP A 155 6.35 -2.28 5.38
CA TRP A 155 5.43 -3.16 6.09
C TRP A 155 4.02 -3.01 5.54
N GLU A 156 3.52 -4.05 4.91
CA GLU A 156 2.19 -4.07 4.31
C GLU A 156 1.35 -5.21 4.91
N GLY A 157 0.27 -4.83 5.59
CA GLY A 157 -0.57 -5.78 6.30
C GLY A 157 0.17 -6.48 7.44
N SER A 158 0.38 -7.78 7.32
CA SER A 158 1.06 -8.63 8.30
C SER A 158 2.49 -9.00 7.92
N ARG A 159 3.02 -8.51 6.80
CA ARG A 159 4.31 -8.92 6.26
C ARG A 159 5.14 -7.78 5.65
N PRO A 160 6.47 -7.92 5.63
CA PRO A 160 7.32 -7.01 4.87
C PRO A 160 7.20 -7.29 3.36
N LEU A 161 7.23 -6.22 2.58
CA LEU A 161 7.25 -6.23 1.13
C LEU A 161 8.45 -5.42 0.65
N LEU A 162 9.26 -5.98 -0.25
CA LEU A 162 10.34 -5.21 -0.86
C LEU A 162 9.78 -4.35 -1.98
N VAL A 163 10.11 -3.07 -1.92
CA VAL A 163 9.62 -2.05 -2.84
C VAL A 163 10.78 -1.15 -3.23
N GLU A 164 10.86 -0.81 -4.51
CA GLU A 164 11.82 0.14 -5.01
C GLU A 164 11.26 1.56 -4.90
N ILE A 165 12.08 2.47 -4.35
CA ILE A 165 11.84 3.91 -4.32
C ILE A 165 12.82 4.55 -5.30
N GLN A 166 12.27 5.28 -6.26
CA GLN A 166 13.02 6.01 -7.26
C GLN A 166 12.94 7.51 -6.99
N ALA A 167 14.04 8.21 -7.18
CA ALA A 167 14.09 9.66 -7.12
C ALA A 167 14.78 10.23 -8.37
N LEU A 168 14.28 11.36 -8.81
CA LEU A 168 14.89 12.17 -9.86
C LEU A 168 15.11 13.58 -9.30
N VAL A 169 16.37 14.02 -9.34
CA VAL A 169 16.74 15.41 -9.09
C VAL A 169 17.14 16.02 -10.42
N ALA A 170 16.55 17.13 -10.77
CA ALA A 170 16.77 17.81 -12.05
C ALA A 170 16.84 19.31 -11.84
N ASP A 171 17.58 20.01 -12.73
CA ASP A 171 17.67 21.46 -12.74
C ASP A 171 16.27 22.09 -12.81
N GLY A 172 15.89 22.85 -11.80
CA GLY A 172 14.63 23.57 -11.75
C GLY A 172 14.69 24.84 -12.60
N GLY A 173 14.42 24.76 -13.89
CA GLY A 173 14.55 25.87 -14.85
C GLY A 173 13.66 27.10 -14.62
N GLY A 174 13.23 27.40 -13.38
CA GLY A 174 12.34 28.51 -13.07
C GLY A 174 12.45 29.04 -11.64
N ASN A 175 11.62 30.06 -11.34
CA ASN A 175 11.57 30.72 -10.03
C ASN A 175 10.95 29.83 -8.90
N TYR A 176 10.40 28.69 -9.24
CA TYR A 176 9.75 27.79 -8.30
C TYR A 176 10.26 26.37 -8.50
N THR A 177 10.77 25.77 -7.42
CA THR A 177 11.18 24.36 -7.42
C THR A 177 9.98 23.45 -7.20
N ARG A 178 9.90 22.34 -7.95
CA ARG A 178 8.88 21.32 -7.81
C ARG A 178 9.31 20.26 -6.80
N ARG A 179 8.42 19.87 -5.95
CA ARG A 179 8.59 18.75 -5.02
C ARG A 179 7.39 17.84 -5.20
N LEU A 180 7.54 16.73 -5.93
CA LEU A 180 6.44 15.81 -6.23
C LEU A 180 6.73 14.42 -5.67
N ALA A 181 5.74 13.85 -5.02
CA ALA A 181 5.81 12.51 -4.46
C ALA A 181 4.66 11.66 -4.97
N GLN A 182 4.98 10.47 -5.46
CA GLN A 182 4.01 9.45 -5.79
C GLN A 182 4.30 8.20 -4.95
N GLY A 183 3.29 7.75 -4.21
CA GLY A 183 3.40 6.60 -3.32
C GLY A 183 3.91 6.90 -1.91
N ILE A 184 4.43 8.10 -1.63
CA ILE A 184 4.67 8.64 -0.27
C ILE A 184 3.89 9.94 -0.09
N GLU A 185 3.77 10.40 1.16
CA GLU A 185 3.04 11.62 1.49
C GLU A 185 3.83 12.87 1.07
N GLN A 186 3.17 13.80 0.38
CA GLN A 186 3.78 15.00 -0.22
C GLN A 186 4.47 15.90 0.81
N ASN A 187 3.82 16.16 1.96
CA ASN A 187 4.40 17.00 3.01
C ASN A 187 5.62 16.32 3.66
N ARG A 188 5.62 14.98 3.72
CA ARG A 188 6.77 14.23 4.21
C ARG A 188 7.99 14.42 3.33
N LEU A 189 7.82 14.37 2.00
CA LEU A 189 8.91 14.67 1.06
C LEU A 189 9.50 16.07 1.31
N ALA A 190 8.67 17.08 1.51
CA ALA A 190 9.15 18.45 1.78
C ALA A 190 10.01 18.54 3.05
N LEU A 191 9.61 17.84 4.12
CA LEU A 191 10.37 17.75 5.36
C LEU A 191 11.72 17.03 5.13
N LEU A 192 11.72 15.89 4.42
CA LEU A 192 12.93 15.13 4.14
C LEU A 192 13.94 15.92 3.31
N VAL A 193 13.48 16.68 2.31
CA VAL A 193 14.34 17.58 1.54
C VAL A 193 14.98 18.65 2.42
N ALA A 194 14.22 19.27 3.33
CA ALA A 194 14.75 20.25 4.26
C ALA A 194 15.81 19.67 5.23
N VAL A 195 15.55 18.45 5.75
CA VAL A 195 16.52 17.72 6.59
C VAL A 195 17.78 17.37 5.81
N LEU A 196 17.63 16.93 4.57
CA LEU A 196 18.74 16.56 3.70
C LEU A 196 19.64 17.78 3.41
N GLN A 197 19.05 18.93 3.12
CA GLN A 197 19.82 20.18 2.94
C GLN A 197 20.55 20.58 4.21
N ARG A 198 19.91 20.49 5.39
CA ARG A 198 20.47 20.96 6.66
C ARG A 198 21.52 20.00 7.24
N HIS A 199 21.28 18.68 7.15
CA HIS A 199 22.04 17.64 7.86
C HIS A 199 22.75 16.66 6.93
N GLY A 200 22.35 16.57 5.66
CA GLY A 200 22.99 15.69 4.66
C GLY A 200 24.05 16.38 3.79
N GLY A 201 24.21 17.68 3.92
CA GLY A 201 25.18 18.44 3.13
C GLY A 201 24.87 18.53 1.62
N ILE A 202 23.62 18.28 1.24
CA ILE A 202 23.15 18.27 -0.15
C ILE A 202 22.42 19.57 -0.47
N GLN A 203 22.90 20.32 -1.46
CA GLN A 203 22.30 21.60 -1.86
C GLN A 203 21.25 21.38 -2.95
N LEU A 204 19.97 21.36 -2.53
CA LEU A 204 18.83 21.19 -3.44
C LEU A 204 18.09 22.51 -3.70
N ALA A 205 18.72 23.65 -3.38
CA ALA A 205 18.18 24.95 -3.71
C ALA A 205 18.21 25.14 -5.23
N GLY A 206 17.03 25.36 -5.83
CA GLY A 206 16.91 25.47 -7.29
C GLY A 206 16.65 24.14 -8.03
N GLU A 207 16.79 23.01 -7.37
CA GLU A 207 16.56 21.69 -7.97
C GLU A 207 15.10 21.24 -7.83
N ASP A 208 14.54 20.66 -8.89
CA ASP A 208 13.31 19.89 -8.83
C ASP A 208 13.58 18.51 -8.25
N VAL A 209 12.70 18.04 -7.35
CA VAL A 209 12.81 16.71 -6.74
C VAL A 209 11.52 15.92 -6.95
N PHE A 210 11.66 14.78 -7.58
CA PHE A 210 10.57 13.82 -7.82
C PHE A 210 10.89 12.51 -7.10
N VAL A 211 9.91 11.97 -6.39
CA VAL A 211 10.03 10.64 -5.75
C VAL A 211 8.85 9.79 -6.16
N ASN A 212 9.13 8.55 -6.55
CA ASN A 212 8.14 7.59 -6.99
C ASN A 212 8.35 6.24 -6.31
N VAL A 213 7.28 5.65 -5.80
CA VAL A 213 7.24 4.27 -5.34
C VAL A 213 6.83 3.39 -6.50
N VAL A 214 7.69 2.45 -6.89
CA VAL A 214 7.46 1.58 -8.04
C VAL A 214 6.21 0.72 -7.86
N GLY A 215 5.47 0.52 -8.95
CA GLY A 215 4.28 -0.34 -8.97
C GLY A 215 3.01 0.30 -8.41
N GLY A 216 3.01 1.63 -8.18
CA GLY A 216 1.83 2.36 -7.70
C GLY A 216 1.46 2.10 -6.24
N LEU A 217 2.33 1.44 -5.47
CA LEU A 217 2.09 1.18 -4.05
C LEU A 217 2.18 2.49 -3.26
N ARG A 218 1.32 2.65 -2.25
CA ARG A 218 1.37 3.76 -1.31
C ARG A 218 1.94 3.30 0.03
N ILE A 219 3.14 3.80 0.38
CA ILE A 219 3.78 3.53 1.67
C ILE A 219 3.40 4.65 2.65
N ALA A 220 2.63 4.32 3.68
CA ALA A 220 2.17 5.29 4.69
C ALA A 220 3.09 5.36 5.92
N GLU A 221 4.04 4.44 6.07
CA GLU A 221 4.92 4.38 7.22
C GLU A 221 6.22 5.18 7.03
N THR A 222 6.77 5.67 8.13
CA THR A 222 8.01 6.46 8.16
C THR A 222 9.27 5.64 7.85
N ALA A 223 9.18 4.32 7.77
CA ALA A 223 10.30 3.46 7.35
C ALA A 223 10.84 3.78 5.94
N ALA A 224 10.00 4.42 5.10
CA ALA A 224 10.36 4.86 3.76
C ALA A 224 11.20 6.15 3.71
N ASP A 225 11.42 6.82 4.85
CA ASP A 225 12.15 8.10 4.88
C ASP A 225 13.61 7.92 4.45
N LEU A 226 14.32 7.00 5.13
CA LEU A 226 15.74 6.75 4.85
C LEU A 226 15.98 6.32 3.39
N PRO A 227 15.25 5.35 2.82
CA PRO A 227 15.42 5.01 1.41
C PRO A 227 15.07 6.17 0.45
N SER A 228 14.05 6.98 0.77
CA SER A 228 13.72 8.16 -0.05
C SER A 228 14.84 9.17 -0.08
N VAL A 229 15.43 9.46 1.07
CA VAL A 229 16.55 10.39 1.17
C VAL A 229 17.79 9.85 0.43
N LEU A 230 18.12 8.56 0.60
CA LEU A 230 19.23 7.94 -0.11
C LEU A 230 19.01 7.88 -1.63
N ALA A 231 17.77 7.68 -2.10
CA ALA A 231 17.43 7.75 -3.52
C ALA A 231 17.64 9.18 -4.08
N ILE A 232 17.24 10.21 -3.33
CA ILE A 232 17.49 11.62 -3.70
C ILE A 232 19.00 11.90 -3.79
N VAL A 233 19.79 11.46 -2.80
CA VAL A 233 21.25 11.64 -2.81
C VAL A 233 21.90 10.91 -3.99
N SER A 234 21.44 9.67 -4.26
CA SER A 234 21.89 8.88 -5.41
C SER A 234 21.65 9.59 -6.73
N SER A 235 20.44 10.11 -6.93
CA SER A 235 20.09 10.88 -8.13
C SER A 235 20.89 12.18 -8.25
N TYR A 236 20.97 12.95 -7.15
CA TYR A 236 21.71 14.23 -7.13
C TYR A 236 23.21 14.07 -7.46
N ARG A 237 23.83 12.99 -6.96
CA ARG A 237 25.24 12.68 -7.20
C ARG A 237 25.51 11.91 -8.49
N ASP A 238 24.46 11.50 -9.20
CA ASP A 238 24.52 10.53 -10.31
C ASP A 238 25.37 9.30 -9.94
N ARG A 239 25.21 8.82 -8.72
CA ARG A 239 26.00 7.71 -8.17
C ARG A 239 25.09 6.60 -7.67
N ARG A 240 25.35 5.39 -8.12
CA ARG A 240 24.66 4.20 -7.66
C ARG A 240 25.00 3.89 -6.20
N SER A 241 24.02 3.40 -5.45
CA SER A 241 24.28 2.81 -4.15
C SER A 241 25.04 1.49 -4.29
N ARG A 242 25.53 0.95 -3.17
CA ARG A 242 26.10 -0.42 -3.13
C ARG A 242 25.09 -1.41 -3.71
N GLY A 243 25.57 -2.42 -4.44
CA GLY A 243 24.73 -3.45 -5.03
C GLY A 243 24.01 -4.28 -3.96
N GLU A 244 22.82 -4.78 -4.29
CA GLU A 244 21.99 -5.63 -3.42
C GLU A 244 21.73 -5.02 -2.03
N LEU A 245 21.59 -3.68 -1.97
CA LEU A 245 21.33 -2.90 -0.77
C LEU A 245 19.83 -2.75 -0.52
N VAL A 246 19.40 -3.00 0.70
CA VAL A 246 18.08 -2.61 1.22
C VAL A 246 18.26 -1.63 2.37
N CYS A 247 17.38 -0.65 2.50
CA CYS A 247 17.39 0.18 3.69
C CYS A 247 15.98 0.52 4.17
N PHE A 248 15.86 0.84 5.45
CA PHE A 248 14.65 1.35 6.08
C PHE A 248 15.01 2.12 7.34
N GLY A 249 14.19 3.11 7.70
CA GLY A 249 14.36 3.91 8.89
C GLY A 249 13.58 5.21 8.81
N GLU A 250 13.15 5.73 9.96
CA GLU A 250 12.55 7.05 10.06
C GLU A 250 13.65 8.11 10.17
N ILE A 251 13.45 9.26 9.54
CA ILE A 251 14.35 10.42 9.66
C ILE A 251 13.66 11.50 10.50
N GLY A 252 14.32 11.86 11.60
CA GLY A 252 13.90 12.98 12.44
C GLY A 252 14.41 14.32 11.93
N LEU A 253 13.82 15.41 12.39
CA LEU A 253 14.13 16.78 11.95
C LEU A 253 15.54 17.25 12.30
N ALA A 254 16.20 16.63 13.30
CA ALA A 254 17.59 16.90 13.65
C ALA A 254 18.60 16.00 12.89
N GLY A 255 18.15 15.27 11.89
CA GLY A 255 18.98 14.37 11.07
C GLY A 255 19.29 13.03 11.74
N GLU A 256 18.61 12.70 12.83
CA GLU A 256 18.72 11.41 13.48
C GLU A 256 17.96 10.32 12.72
N VAL A 257 18.50 9.11 12.70
CA VAL A 257 17.85 7.92 12.14
C VAL A 257 17.19 7.13 13.26
N ARG A 258 15.87 7.06 13.23
CA ARG A 258 15.02 6.49 14.27
C ARG A 258 14.58 5.07 13.93
N PRO A 259 14.41 4.20 14.96
CA PRO A 259 13.98 2.84 14.76
C PRO A 259 12.55 2.73 14.23
N VAL A 260 12.32 1.68 13.46
CA VAL A 260 11.01 1.31 12.96
C VAL A 260 10.60 -0.07 13.47
N ARG A 261 9.31 -0.39 13.40
CA ARG A 261 8.79 -1.67 13.85
C ARG A 261 9.24 -2.81 12.94
N TYR A 262 9.33 -4.01 13.49
CA TYR A 262 9.57 -5.26 12.76
C TYR A 262 10.90 -5.29 11.97
N GLY A 263 11.95 -4.64 12.47
CA GLY A 263 13.25 -4.59 11.79
C GLY A 263 13.83 -5.97 11.47
N GLY A 264 13.68 -6.95 12.37
CA GLY A 264 14.15 -8.31 12.16
C GLY A 264 13.41 -9.05 11.04
N GLU A 265 12.10 -8.86 10.91
CA GLU A 265 11.25 -9.43 9.85
C GLU A 265 11.62 -8.84 8.50
N ARG A 266 11.82 -7.53 8.43
CA ARG A 266 12.25 -6.80 7.22
C ARG A 266 13.59 -7.33 6.71
N LEU A 267 14.56 -7.52 7.61
CA LEU A 267 15.87 -8.05 7.27
C LEU A 267 15.82 -9.52 6.80
N ARG A 268 14.97 -10.35 7.42
CA ARG A 268 14.78 -11.72 6.97
C ARG A 268 14.18 -11.82 5.58
N GLU A 269 13.20 -10.97 5.28
CA GLU A 269 12.61 -10.92 3.94
C GLU A 269 13.61 -10.41 2.90
N ALA A 270 14.37 -9.35 3.22
CA ALA A 270 15.45 -8.87 2.36
C ALA A 270 16.48 -9.96 2.03
N ALA A 271 16.97 -10.67 3.04
CA ALA A 271 17.91 -11.78 2.85
C ALA A 271 17.32 -12.92 2.01
N LYS A 272 16.03 -13.26 2.21
CA LYS A 272 15.31 -14.27 1.42
C LYS A 272 15.19 -13.88 -0.06
N GLN A 273 15.05 -12.59 -0.35
CA GLN A 273 14.98 -12.06 -1.72
C GLN A 273 16.34 -11.84 -2.38
N GLY A 274 17.45 -12.15 -1.66
CA GLY A 274 18.80 -12.13 -2.21
C GLY A 274 19.59 -10.87 -1.91
N TYR A 275 19.07 -9.93 -1.10
CA TYR A 275 19.81 -8.73 -0.68
C TYR A 275 20.91 -9.11 0.31
N ARG A 276 22.11 -8.54 0.11
CA ARG A 276 23.31 -8.88 0.88
C ARG A 276 23.75 -7.79 1.83
N ALA A 277 23.29 -6.56 1.66
CA ALA A 277 23.59 -5.43 2.54
C ALA A 277 22.31 -4.75 3.01
N ALA A 278 22.31 -4.27 4.24
CA ALA A 278 21.21 -3.50 4.80
C ALA A 278 21.71 -2.31 5.60
N ILE A 279 21.19 -1.10 5.33
CA ILE A 279 21.39 0.09 6.17
C ILE A 279 20.11 0.31 6.98
N VAL A 280 20.24 0.29 8.31
CA VAL A 280 19.11 0.34 9.23
C VAL A 280 19.42 1.23 10.43
N PRO A 281 18.42 1.73 11.15
CA PRO A 281 18.66 2.41 12.42
C PRO A 281 19.48 1.52 13.37
N ALA A 282 20.44 2.08 14.09
CA ALA A 282 21.30 1.32 15.02
C ALA A 282 20.50 0.49 16.02
N SER A 283 19.34 0.97 16.46
CA SER A 283 18.43 0.26 17.36
C SER A 283 17.67 -0.91 16.69
N ASN A 284 17.67 -0.98 15.36
CA ASN A 284 17.08 -2.10 14.60
C ASN A 284 18.10 -3.18 14.23
N VAL A 285 19.38 -2.98 14.55
CA VAL A 285 20.40 -4.02 14.36
C VAL A 285 20.07 -5.22 15.25
N PRO A 286 19.87 -6.41 14.68
CA PRO A 286 19.44 -7.57 15.44
C PRO A 286 20.57 -8.11 16.32
N LYS A 287 20.25 -8.53 17.57
CA LYS A 287 21.23 -9.15 18.48
C LYS A 287 21.84 -10.45 17.91
N LYS A 288 21.05 -11.18 17.13
CA LYS A 288 21.51 -12.39 16.40
C LYS A 288 21.66 -12.04 14.93
N LYS A 289 22.82 -12.35 14.34
CA LYS A 289 23.07 -12.12 12.91
C LYS A 289 21.99 -12.80 12.05
N VAL A 290 21.44 -12.04 11.10
CA VAL A 290 20.62 -12.60 10.03
C VAL A 290 21.56 -13.23 9.00
N ARG A 291 21.28 -14.45 8.56
CA ARG A 291 22.13 -15.15 7.58
C ARG A 291 22.06 -14.41 6.23
N ASN A 292 23.18 -14.41 5.54
CA ASN A 292 23.33 -13.92 4.15
C ASN A 292 23.06 -12.42 3.94
N ILE A 293 23.07 -11.60 5.00
CA ILE A 293 22.93 -10.16 4.88
C ILE A 293 23.83 -9.46 5.91
N GLU A 294 24.64 -8.53 5.45
CA GLU A 294 25.42 -7.63 6.29
C GLU A 294 24.53 -6.47 6.74
N VAL A 295 24.49 -6.19 8.05
CA VAL A 295 23.62 -5.15 8.61
C VAL A 295 24.47 -4.02 9.18
N MET A 296 24.36 -2.85 8.57
CA MET A 296 25.01 -1.61 8.97
C MET A 296 24.03 -0.75 9.76
N GLY A 297 24.30 -0.57 11.06
CA GLY A 297 23.47 0.27 11.94
C GLY A 297 23.94 1.70 11.94
N VAL A 298 23.05 2.64 11.62
CA VAL A 298 23.34 4.08 11.55
C VAL A 298 22.47 4.85 12.54
N ARG A 299 22.98 5.96 13.04
CA ARG A 299 22.29 6.85 14.00
C ARG A 299 21.94 8.19 13.38
N ARG A 300 22.67 8.60 12.37
CA ARG A 300 22.55 9.90 11.70
C ARG A 300 22.49 9.75 10.20
N LEU A 301 21.96 10.78 9.56
CA LEU A 301 21.79 10.82 8.11
C LEU A 301 23.12 10.81 7.35
N ASP A 302 24.14 11.54 7.84
CA ASP A 302 25.48 11.55 7.28
C ASP A 302 26.11 10.14 7.26
N GLU A 303 26.06 9.42 8.39
CA GLU A 303 26.50 8.02 8.49
C GLU A 303 25.80 7.10 7.46
N ALA A 304 24.49 7.33 7.25
CA ALA A 304 23.73 6.53 6.29
C ALA A 304 24.13 6.82 4.84
N ILE A 305 24.41 8.08 4.53
CA ILE A 305 24.89 8.49 3.20
C ILE A 305 26.27 7.86 2.91
N ASP A 306 27.21 7.95 3.85
CA ASP A 306 28.53 7.34 3.70
C ASP A 306 28.42 5.82 3.54
N ALA A 307 27.63 5.15 4.40
CA ALA A 307 27.42 3.70 4.31
C ALA A 307 26.78 3.25 2.99
N ALA A 308 25.98 4.10 2.34
CA ALA A 308 25.31 3.74 1.09
C ALA A 308 26.19 3.90 -0.15
N PHE A 309 27.17 4.83 -0.12
CA PHE A 309 27.90 5.22 -1.32
C PHE A 309 29.43 5.00 -1.24
N ASP A 310 30.00 4.78 -0.07
CA ASP A 310 31.42 4.44 0.14
C ASP A 310 31.65 2.92 0.20
#